data_17741f680faf520bbf474a8380479463
#
_entry.id   17741f680faf520bbf474a8380479463
#
_cell.length_a   1.000
_cell.length_b   1.000
_cell.length_c   1.000
_cell.angle_alpha   90.00
_cell.angle_beta   90.00
_cell.angle_gamma   90.00
#
_symmetry.space_group_name_H-M   'P 1'
#
loop_
_entity.id
_entity.type
_entity.pdbx_description
1 polymer ?
#
loop_
_entity_poly.entity_id
_entity_poly.type
_entity_poly.pdbx_seq_one_letter_code
_entity_poly.pdbx_strand_id
1 'polypeptide(L)'
;MYIEERMYTLYPGKVDEYLRHYEAHGMPVQLRHQPYMLGYYFTEVGTQNMIVHMWAYESLDQRERCRAALFADPEWQSYRPKIHPLMRHMETRIMKAAPFFAGRLKAMLAAGNPQTKPSWEK
;
A
#
# COMPACT_ATOMS: atom_id res chain seq x y z
N MET A 1 -15.90 0.30 5.21
CA MET A 1 -14.47 0.43 4.90
C MET A 1 -14.23 0.65 3.43
N TYR A 2 -13.20 1.39 3.12
CA TYR A 2 -12.73 1.62 1.75
C TYR A 2 -11.44 0.87 1.54
N ILE A 3 -11.29 0.28 0.36
CA ILE A 3 -10.10 -0.46 -0.03
C ILE A 3 -9.47 0.26 -1.22
N GLU A 4 -8.20 0.62 -1.07
CA GLU A 4 -7.42 1.17 -2.18
C GLU A 4 -6.59 0.05 -2.80
N GLU A 5 -6.79 -0.20 -4.08
CA GLU A 5 -5.95 -1.11 -4.85
C GLU A 5 -5.06 -0.27 -5.75
N ARG A 6 -3.76 -0.48 -5.63
CA ARG A 6 -2.76 0.21 -6.44
C ARG A 6 -2.05 -0.81 -7.32
N MET A 7 -1.98 -0.50 -8.62
CA MET A 7 -1.40 -1.39 -9.62
C MET A 7 -0.30 -0.64 -10.35
N TYR A 8 0.93 -1.15 -10.22
CA TYR A 8 2.09 -0.59 -10.91
C TYR A 8 2.57 -1.55 -11.97
N THR A 9 2.75 -1.05 -13.20
CA THR A 9 3.44 -1.77 -14.26
C THR A 9 4.89 -1.28 -14.28
N LEU A 10 5.83 -2.19 -14.09
CA LEU A 10 7.25 -1.88 -14.08
C LEU A 10 7.88 -2.15 -15.45
N TYR A 11 9.05 -1.62 -15.68
CA TYR A 11 9.85 -2.02 -16.82
C TYR A 11 10.29 -3.48 -16.68
N PRO A 12 10.50 -4.21 -17.79
CA PRO A 12 10.89 -5.62 -17.73
C PRO A 12 12.10 -5.86 -16.84
N GLY A 13 11.99 -6.89 -16.00
CA GLY A 13 13.07 -7.32 -15.12
C GLY A 13 13.26 -6.50 -13.84
N LYS A 14 12.36 -5.55 -13.55
CA LYS A 14 12.52 -4.64 -12.42
C LYS A 14 11.75 -5.02 -11.15
N VAL A 15 11.05 -6.15 -11.16
CA VAL A 15 10.25 -6.57 -9.99
C VAL A 15 11.13 -6.82 -8.76
N ASP A 16 12.20 -7.58 -8.91
CA ASP A 16 13.07 -7.91 -7.77
C ASP A 16 13.72 -6.65 -7.17
N GLU A 17 14.18 -5.74 -8.00
CA GLU A 17 14.75 -4.48 -7.54
C GLU A 17 13.72 -3.64 -6.79
N TYR A 18 12.49 -3.54 -7.32
CA TYR A 18 11.39 -2.85 -6.66
C TYR A 18 11.11 -3.45 -5.28
N LEU A 19 10.95 -4.76 -5.20
CA LEU A 19 10.64 -5.44 -3.95
C LEU A 19 11.73 -5.26 -2.90
N ARG A 20 13.00 -5.29 -3.30
CA ARG A 20 14.12 -5.06 -2.38
C ARG A 20 14.08 -3.63 -1.82
N HIS A 21 13.89 -2.64 -2.68
CA HIS A 21 13.78 -1.24 -2.23
C HIS A 21 12.60 -1.03 -1.30
N TYR A 22 11.45 -1.60 -1.65
CA TYR A 22 10.26 -1.44 -0.84
C TYR A 22 10.42 -2.06 0.54
N GLU A 23 10.85 -3.31 0.62
CA GLU A 23 11.02 -3.99 1.91
C GLU A 23 12.01 -3.27 2.81
N ALA A 24 13.12 -2.80 2.25
CA ALA A 24 14.17 -2.17 3.04
C ALA A 24 13.85 -0.73 3.44
N HIS A 25 13.22 0.04 2.56
CA HIS A 25 13.12 1.49 2.73
C HIS A 25 11.70 2.04 2.68
N GLY A 26 10.78 1.37 1.98
CA GLY A 26 9.40 1.84 1.82
C GLY A 26 8.45 1.28 2.87
N MET A 27 8.44 -0.04 3.05
CA MET A 27 7.51 -0.70 3.95
C MET A 27 7.58 -0.21 5.39
N PRO A 28 8.76 -0.06 6.01
CA PRO A 28 8.82 0.39 7.39
C PRO A 28 8.19 1.76 7.60
N VAL A 29 8.46 2.73 6.73
CA VAL A 29 7.88 4.06 6.85
C VAL A 29 6.40 4.06 6.46
N GLN A 30 6.02 3.31 5.45
CA GLN A 30 4.62 3.25 5.02
C GLN A 30 3.73 2.68 6.12
N LEU A 31 4.14 1.61 6.78
CA LEU A 31 3.35 0.98 7.83
C LEU A 31 3.19 1.87 9.08
N ARG A 32 4.10 2.82 9.31
CA ARG A 32 3.92 3.78 10.40
C ARG A 32 2.72 4.68 10.17
N HIS A 33 2.43 5.03 8.92
CA HIS A 33 1.38 5.98 8.55
C HIS A 33 0.13 5.30 7.98
N GLN A 34 0.30 4.15 7.35
CA GLN A 34 -0.76 3.36 6.73
C GLN A 34 -0.69 1.93 7.25
N PRO A 35 -1.19 1.67 8.48
CA PRO A 35 -0.97 0.37 9.12
C PRO A 35 -1.81 -0.78 8.58
N TYR A 36 -2.85 -0.48 7.79
CA TYR A 36 -3.81 -1.48 7.35
C TYR A 36 -3.49 -2.01 5.95
N MET A 37 -2.32 -2.64 5.82
CA MET A 37 -1.95 -3.33 4.59
C MET A 37 -2.82 -4.58 4.42
N LEU A 38 -3.57 -4.65 3.33
CA LEU A 38 -4.44 -5.78 3.04
C LEU A 38 -3.74 -6.83 2.18
N GLY A 39 -2.80 -6.44 1.36
CA GLY A 39 -2.03 -7.36 0.53
C GLY A 39 -0.94 -6.65 -0.25
N TYR A 40 0.06 -7.45 -0.69
CA TYR A 40 1.16 -6.94 -1.50
C TYR A 40 1.63 -8.08 -2.41
N TYR A 41 1.43 -7.93 -3.72
CA TYR A 41 1.59 -9.03 -4.66
C TYR A 41 2.37 -8.60 -5.90
N PHE A 42 2.95 -9.59 -6.58
CA PHE A 42 3.48 -9.42 -7.93
C PHE A 42 2.95 -10.55 -8.81
N THR A 43 2.89 -10.32 -10.12
CA THR A 43 2.31 -11.28 -11.04
C THR A 43 3.23 -12.49 -11.25
N GLU A 44 2.70 -13.68 -11.02
CA GLU A 44 3.36 -14.95 -11.36
C GLU A 44 2.94 -15.42 -12.75
N VAL A 45 1.63 -15.45 -13.00
CA VAL A 45 1.05 -15.84 -14.30
C VAL A 45 0.08 -14.74 -14.72
N GLY A 46 0.16 -14.31 -15.97
CA GLY A 46 -0.64 -13.23 -16.53
C GLY A 46 0.22 -12.05 -16.93
N THR A 47 -0.31 -10.84 -16.85
CA THR A 47 0.43 -9.62 -17.21
C THR A 47 1.68 -9.49 -16.35
N GLN A 48 2.83 -9.52 -17.00
CA GLN A 48 4.14 -9.54 -16.33
C GLN A 48 4.54 -8.17 -15.78
N ASN A 49 5.50 -8.20 -14.84
CA ASN A 49 6.15 -7.00 -14.27
C ASN A 49 5.17 -6.08 -13.56
N MET A 50 4.14 -6.65 -12.94
CA MET A 50 3.17 -5.88 -12.16
C MET A 50 3.36 -6.08 -10.67
N ILE A 51 3.17 -4.99 -9.95
CA ILE A 51 3.01 -4.96 -8.50
C ILE A 51 1.56 -4.57 -8.21
N VAL A 52 0.90 -5.32 -7.34
CA VAL A 52 -0.46 -4.99 -6.88
C VAL A 52 -0.45 -4.98 -5.37
N HIS A 53 -0.83 -3.86 -4.77
CA HIS A 53 -0.95 -3.80 -3.32
C HIS A 53 -2.24 -3.11 -2.91
N MET A 54 -2.71 -3.44 -1.71
CA MET A 54 -4.03 -3.04 -1.26
C MET A 54 -3.97 -2.55 0.18
N TRP A 55 -4.73 -1.51 0.45
CA TRP A 55 -4.78 -0.81 1.73
C TRP A 55 -6.22 -0.58 2.14
N ALA A 56 -6.53 -0.73 3.42
CA ALA A 56 -7.86 -0.50 3.95
C ALA A 56 -7.90 0.78 4.78
N TYR A 57 -9.01 1.50 4.67
CA TYR A 57 -9.28 2.72 5.43
C TYR A 57 -10.72 2.70 5.93
N GLU A 58 -10.95 3.26 7.09
CA GLU A 58 -12.32 3.39 7.61
C GLU A 58 -13.11 4.47 6.88
N SER A 59 -12.42 5.50 6.38
CA SER A 59 -13.03 6.61 5.64
C SER A 59 -12.03 7.17 4.63
N LEU A 60 -12.55 7.94 3.68
CA LEU A 60 -11.68 8.66 2.74
C LEU A 60 -10.89 9.76 3.44
N ASP A 61 -11.44 10.34 4.50
CA ASP A 61 -10.72 11.33 5.33
C ASP A 61 -9.52 10.67 6.01
N GLN A 62 -9.68 9.48 6.56
CA GLN A 62 -8.56 8.73 7.13
C GLN A 62 -7.47 8.48 6.08
N ARG A 63 -7.86 8.09 4.87
CA ARG A 63 -6.93 7.90 3.77
C ARG A 63 -6.12 9.16 3.49
N GLU A 64 -6.79 10.31 3.38
CA GLU A 64 -6.11 11.58 3.12
C GLU A 64 -5.11 11.93 4.22
N ARG A 65 -5.47 11.72 5.47
CA ARG A 65 -4.58 12.00 6.61
C ARG A 65 -3.39 11.06 6.64
N CYS A 66 -3.59 9.77 6.39
CA CYS A 66 -2.50 8.80 6.30
C CYS A 66 -1.53 9.17 5.19
N ARG A 67 -2.05 9.52 4.02
CA ARG A 67 -1.21 9.88 2.88
C ARG A 67 -0.46 11.20 3.11
N ALA A 68 -1.12 12.19 3.70
CA ALA A 68 -0.47 13.46 4.02
C ALA A 68 0.70 13.24 4.99
N ALA A 69 0.51 12.44 6.03
CA ALA A 69 1.57 12.11 6.99
C ALA A 69 2.71 11.34 6.32
N LEU A 70 2.38 10.39 5.45
CA LEU A 70 3.38 9.61 4.72
C LEU A 70 4.23 10.51 3.81
N PHE A 71 3.60 11.36 3.01
CA PHE A 71 4.32 12.24 2.07
C PHE A 71 5.13 13.32 2.77
N ALA A 72 4.79 13.67 4.01
CA ALA A 72 5.56 14.60 4.82
C ALA A 72 6.78 13.95 5.48
N ASP A 73 6.86 12.62 5.50
CA ASP A 73 7.95 11.90 6.15
C ASP A 73 9.21 11.90 5.28
N PRO A 74 10.37 12.39 5.80
CA PRO A 74 11.62 12.43 5.04
C PRO A 74 12.08 11.05 4.55
N GLU A 75 11.79 9.99 5.29
CA GLU A 75 12.17 8.63 4.85
C GLU A 75 11.37 8.22 3.61
N TRP A 76 10.09 8.58 3.53
CA TRP A 76 9.29 8.32 2.34
C TRP A 76 9.78 9.14 1.14
N GLN A 77 10.11 10.39 1.39
CA GLN A 77 10.66 11.28 0.35
C GLN A 77 11.98 10.75 -0.19
N SER A 78 12.81 10.14 0.67
CA SER A 78 14.06 9.51 0.27
C SER A 78 13.87 8.18 -0.49
N TYR A 79 12.81 7.44 -0.15
CA TYR A 79 12.50 6.16 -0.78
C TYR A 79 11.96 6.33 -2.21
N ARG A 80 11.03 7.26 -2.42
CA ARG A 80 10.32 7.40 -3.70
C ARG A 80 11.23 7.47 -4.93
N PRO A 81 12.32 8.24 -4.93
CA PRO A 81 13.21 8.29 -6.08
C PRO A 81 13.87 6.95 -6.45
N LYS A 82 13.92 6.01 -5.50
CA LYS A 82 14.52 4.69 -5.76
C LYS A 82 13.63 3.82 -6.65
N ILE A 83 12.32 4.02 -6.60
CA ILE A 83 11.36 3.18 -7.33
C ILE A 83 10.74 3.87 -8.54
N HIS A 84 10.67 5.21 -8.57
CA HIS A 84 10.05 5.92 -9.69
C HIS A 84 10.65 5.55 -11.05
N PRO A 85 11.98 5.45 -11.21
CA PRO A 85 12.56 5.05 -12.49
C PRO A 85 12.20 3.64 -12.95
N LEU A 86 11.73 2.79 -12.03
CA LEU A 86 11.35 1.42 -12.34
C LEU A 86 9.93 1.32 -12.88
N MET A 87 9.12 2.37 -12.65
CA MET A 87 7.70 2.36 -12.99
C MET A 87 7.46 2.86 -14.40
N ARG A 88 6.62 2.14 -15.12
CA ARG A 88 6.17 2.50 -16.46
C ARG A 88 4.76 3.06 -16.44
N HIS A 89 3.88 2.55 -15.56
CA HIS A 89 2.47 2.92 -15.51
C HIS A 89 1.93 2.67 -14.10
N MET A 90 0.97 3.48 -13.68
CA MET A 90 0.31 3.37 -12.37
C MET A 90 -1.19 3.51 -12.54
N GLU A 91 -1.93 2.68 -11.81
CA GLU A 91 -3.38 2.79 -11.69
C GLU A 91 -3.76 2.66 -10.22
N THR A 92 -4.85 3.30 -9.85
CA THR A 92 -5.41 3.23 -8.49
C THR A 92 -6.92 3.16 -8.60
N ARG A 93 -7.54 2.29 -7.80
CA ARG A 93 -8.99 2.32 -7.63
C ARG A 93 -9.37 2.25 -6.16
N ILE A 94 -10.46 2.91 -5.82
CA ILE A 94 -11.04 2.90 -4.48
C ILE A 94 -12.33 2.09 -4.55
N MET A 95 -12.45 1.11 -3.66
CA MET A 95 -13.59 0.20 -3.61
C MET A 95 -14.20 0.23 -2.21
N LYS A 96 -15.44 -0.21 -2.09
CA LYS A 96 -16.06 -0.47 -0.78
C LYS A 96 -16.15 -1.97 -0.58
N ALA A 97 -15.92 -2.42 0.65
CA ALA A 97 -16.18 -3.81 0.99
C ALA A 97 -17.69 -4.10 0.82
N ALA A 98 -18.00 -5.24 0.21
CA ALA A 98 -19.39 -5.68 0.14
C ALA A 98 -19.97 -5.81 1.55
N PRO A 99 -21.25 -5.50 1.77
CA PRO A 99 -21.84 -5.54 3.12
C PRO A 99 -21.62 -6.87 3.83
N PHE A 100 -21.74 -7.99 3.12
CA PHE A 100 -21.55 -9.32 3.71
C PHE A 100 -20.08 -9.64 4.00
N PHE A 101 -19.12 -8.86 3.49
CA PHE A 101 -17.69 -9.09 3.66
C PHE A 101 -17.07 -8.14 4.70
N ALA A 102 -17.69 -7.02 5.00
CA ALA A 102 -17.11 -5.97 5.85
C ALA A 102 -16.66 -6.49 7.23
N GLY A 103 -17.46 -7.35 7.87
CA GLY A 103 -17.10 -7.92 9.18
C GLY A 103 -15.90 -8.86 9.10
N ARG A 104 -15.84 -9.68 8.05
CA ARG A 104 -14.70 -10.59 7.83
C ARG A 104 -13.42 -9.78 7.58
N LEU A 105 -13.50 -8.73 6.79
CA LEU A 105 -12.36 -7.86 6.50
C LEU A 105 -11.82 -7.23 7.78
N LYS A 106 -12.68 -6.71 8.65
CA LYS A 106 -12.24 -6.15 9.94
C LYS A 106 -11.51 -7.17 10.80
N ALA A 107 -12.02 -8.40 10.87
CA ALA A 107 -11.39 -9.47 11.65
C ALA A 107 -10.02 -9.83 11.06
N MET A 108 -9.89 -9.92 9.74
CA MET A 108 -8.63 -10.21 9.06
C MET A 108 -7.59 -9.12 9.33
N LEU A 109 -8.00 -7.86 9.24
CA LEU A 109 -7.10 -6.74 9.48
C LEU A 109 -6.64 -6.69 10.94
N ALA A 110 -7.54 -6.94 11.89
CA ALA A 110 -7.19 -6.97 13.30
C ALA A 110 -6.19 -8.09 13.62
N ALA A 111 -6.32 -9.24 12.97
CA ALA A 111 -5.42 -10.37 13.17
C ALA A 111 -4.04 -10.14 12.53
N GLY A 112 -4.00 -9.50 11.35
CA GLY A 112 -2.77 -9.30 10.59
C GLY A 112 -1.99 -8.03 10.89
N ASN A 113 -2.63 -7.06 11.54
CA ASN A 113 -2.06 -5.74 11.79
C ASN A 113 -2.16 -5.38 13.27
N PRO A 114 -1.18 -5.75 14.09
CA PRO A 114 -1.20 -5.46 15.52
C PRO A 114 -1.20 -3.95 15.83
N GLN A 115 -0.65 -3.15 14.93
CA GLN A 115 -0.72 -1.70 15.04
C GLN A 115 -2.10 -1.24 14.56
N THR A 116 -2.88 -0.65 15.46
CA THR A 116 -4.28 -0.32 15.21
C THR A 116 -4.53 1.13 14.81
N LYS A 117 -3.53 2.01 14.95
CA LYS A 117 -3.71 3.44 14.66
C LYS A 117 -2.55 3.99 13.85
N PRO A 118 -2.83 4.85 12.87
CA PRO A 118 -1.79 5.61 12.19
C PRO A 118 -1.07 6.56 13.16
N SER A 119 0.14 6.95 12.79
CA SER A 119 0.98 7.80 13.65
C SER A 119 0.34 9.13 14.02
N TRP A 120 -0.48 9.70 13.14
CA TRP A 120 -1.12 10.99 13.35
C TRP A 120 -2.34 10.92 14.30
N GLU A 121 -2.81 9.73 14.66
CA GLU A 121 -3.92 9.52 15.60
C GLU A 121 -3.47 9.39 17.06
N LYS A 122 -2.22 9.56 17.34
CA LYS A 122 -1.67 9.44 18.70
C LYS A 122 -2.05 10.61 19.59
#